data_012181f9c6b5348fd141ce0437f67754
#
_entry.id   012181f9c6b5348fd141ce0437f67754
#
_cell.length_a   1.000
_cell.length_b   1.000
_cell.length_c   1.000
_cell.angle_alpha   90.00
_cell.angle_beta   90.00
_cell.angle_gamma   90.00
#
_symmetry.space_group_name_H-M   'P 1'
#
loop_
_entity.id
_entity.type
_entity.pdbx_description
1 polymer ?
#
loop_
_entity_poly.entity_id
_entity_poly.type
_entity_poly.pdbx_seq_one_letter_code
_entity_poly.pdbx_strand_id
1 'polypeptide(L)'
;ANNIIIRKPATLGYENCKTIILQSHMDMVPQKNEVTVHDFTKDPISLLIQENWLTANGTTLGADNGIGVAAILGVLEQKNLPHGNIEALFTVDEENGMNGAFALADDVLKGDILLNLDSEDEHELIVGCCGAVKVECNFAFVKESVPVGDKAFKIAVVGLQGGHSGID
;
A
#
# COMPACT_ATOMS: atom_id res chain seq x y z
N ALA A 1 -1.19 -1.51 16.37
CA ALA A 1 -0.80 -1.41 14.98
C ALA A 1 0.69 -1.04 14.88
N ASN A 2 1.35 -1.43 13.80
CA ASN A 2 2.78 -1.17 13.58
C ASN A 2 3.00 0.03 12.65
N ASN A 3 2.09 1.00 12.66
CA ASN A 3 2.27 2.26 11.92
C ASN A 3 3.47 3.03 12.44
N ILE A 4 4.12 3.78 11.56
CA ILE A 4 5.23 4.67 11.92
C ILE A 4 4.76 6.11 11.77
N ILE A 5 5.02 6.94 12.80
CA ILE A 5 4.77 8.37 12.76
C ILE A 5 6.08 9.09 13.03
N ILE A 6 6.49 9.95 12.10
CA ILE A 6 7.67 10.79 12.22
C ILE A 6 7.19 12.25 12.28
N ARG A 7 7.66 13.00 13.29
CA ARG A 7 7.33 14.41 13.45
C ARG A 7 8.55 15.27 13.17
N LYS A 8 8.41 16.20 12.22
CA LYS A 8 9.42 17.18 11.86
C LYS A 8 8.95 18.55 12.31
N PRO A 9 9.64 19.21 13.27
CA PRO A 9 9.28 20.54 13.74
C PRO A 9 9.35 21.57 12.61
N ALA A 10 8.54 22.61 12.71
CA ALA A 10 8.58 23.75 11.80
C ALA A 10 9.97 24.39 11.73
N THR A 11 10.31 24.92 10.58
CA THR A 11 11.48 25.80 10.44
C THR A 11 11.21 27.18 11.09
N LEU A 12 12.28 27.84 11.48
CA LEU A 12 12.21 29.15 12.15
C LEU A 12 11.34 30.14 11.34
N GLY A 13 10.33 30.71 11.98
CA GLY A 13 9.37 31.64 11.38
C GLY A 13 8.14 31.00 10.76
N TYR A 14 8.02 29.67 10.77
CA TYR A 14 6.89 28.90 10.20
C TYR A 14 6.09 28.13 11.27
N GLU A 15 6.32 28.42 12.55
CA GLU A 15 5.72 27.70 13.69
C GLU A 15 4.21 27.84 13.75
N ASN A 16 3.68 28.95 13.23
CA ASN A 16 2.24 29.24 13.19
C ASN A 16 1.53 28.76 11.91
N CYS A 17 2.25 28.12 11.00
CA CYS A 17 1.63 27.50 9.83
C CYS A 17 0.84 26.26 10.24
N LYS A 18 -0.18 25.93 9.43
CA LYS A 18 -0.91 24.66 9.61
C LYS A 18 0.03 23.48 9.55
N THR A 19 -0.22 22.50 10.41
CA THR A 19 0.51 21.25 10.40
C THR A 19 -0.01 20.35 9.29
N ILE A 20 0.91 19.82 8.49
CA ILE A 20 0.59 18.94 7.37
C ILE A 20 0.90 17.50 7.76
N ILE A 21 -0.03 16.60 7.50
CA ILE A 21 0.17 15.15 7.57
C ILE A 21 0.44 14.65 6.16
N LEU A 22 1.58 14.00 5.95
CA LEU A 22 1.89 13.26 4.73
C LEU A 22 1.70 11.77 5.01
N GLN A 23 0.84 11.11 4.24
CA GLN A 23 0.49 9.72 4.51
C GLN A 23 0.76 8.83 3.29
N SER A 24 1.25 7.64 3.55
CA SER A 24 1.51 6.57 2.59
C SER A 24 1.47 5.22 3.30
N HIS A 25 1.26 4.11 2.58
CA HIS A 25 1.38 2.78 3.16
C HIS A 25 2.74 2.12 2.83
N MET A 26 3.16 1.18 3.69
CA MET A 26 4.49 0.55 3.61
C MET A 26 4.44 -0.88 3.06
N ASP A 27 3.29 -1.49 3.03
CA ASP A 27 3.08 -2.82 2.48
C ASP A 27 2.86 -2.78 0.97
N MET A 28 2.89 -3.94 0.35
CA MET A 28 2.62 -4.13 -1.07
C MET A 28 1.93 -5.48 -1.29
N VAL A 29 1.25 -5.63 -2.41
CA VAL A 29 0.74 -6.93 -2.87
C VAL A 29 1.90 -7.82 -3.31
N PRO A 30 2.18 -8.93 -2.62
CA PRO A 30 3.31 -9.82 -2.93
C PRO A 30 2.92 -10.82 -4.03
N GLN A 31 3.06 -10.45 -5.30
CA GLN A 31 2.76 -11.30 -6.44
C GLN A 31 4.01 -11.58 -7.28
N LYS A 32 4.03 -12.74 -7.94
CA LYS A 32 5.11 -13.16 -8.84
C LYS A 32 4.58 -14.00 -10.00
N ASN A 33 5.34 -14.01 -11.09
CA ASN A 33 5.06 -14.88 -12.22
C ASN A 33 5.20 -16.36 -11.81
N GLU A 34 4.45 -17.23 -12.46
CA GLU A 34 4.40 -18.68 -12.13
C GLU A 34 5.77 -19.35 -12.14
N VAL A 35 6.64 -18.93 -13.05
CA VAL A 35 8.00 -19.50 -13.21
C VAL A 35 9.05 -18.84 -12.30
N THR A 36 8.70 -17.77 -11.60
CA THR A 36 9.66 -17.04 -10.76
C THR A 36 9.83 -17.73 -9.40
N VAL A 37 11.06 -18.08 -9.08
CA VAL A 37 11.43 -18.56 -7.74
C VAL A 37 11.77 -17.34 -6.87
N HIS A 38 10.93 -17.04 -5.91
CA HIS A 38 11.10 -15.90 -5.00
C HIS A 38 10.34 -16.15 -3.70
N ASP A 39 10.93 -15.82 -2.57
CA ASP A 39 10.32 -15.86 -1.24
C ASP A 39 10.24 -14.43 -0.68
N PHE A 40 9.06 -13.81 -0.74
CA PHE A 40 8.85 -12.43 -0.28
C PHE A 40 9.19 -12.19 1.19
N THR A 41 9.37 -13.23 1.99
CA THR A 41 9.77 -13.10 3.40
C THR A 41 11.29 -13.06 3.59
N LYS A 42 12.09 -13.34 2.54
CA LYS A 42 13.54 -13.50 2.63
C LYS A 42 14.30 -12.81 1.52
N ASP A 43 13.75 -12.87 0.29
CA ASP A 43 14.45 -12.42 -0.89
C ASP A 43 14.16 -10.94 -1.17
N PRO A 44 15.19 -10.14 -1.50
CA PRO A 44 14.98 -8.76 -1.91
C PRO A 44 14.35 -8.69 -3.30
N ILE A 45 13.57 -7.65 -3.57
CA ILE A 45 13.05 -7.39 -4.91
C ILE A 45 14.20 -7.12 -5.88
N SER A 46 14.26 -7.89 -6.96
CA SER A 46 15.28 -7.73 -8.01
C SER A 46 14.85 -6.64 -8.98
N LEU A 47 15.48 -5.49 -8.89
CA LEU A 47 15.15 -4.30 -9.68
C LEU A 47 15.75 -4.39 -11.10
N LEU A 48 14.96 -3.95 -12.09
CA LEU A 48 15.36 -3.79 -13.48
C LEU A 48 15.09 -2.36 -13.92
N ILE A 49 16.07 -1.76 -14.59
CA ILE A 49 15.88 -0.48 -15.27
C ILE A 49 15.79 -0.75 -16.77
N GLN A 50 14.64 -0.42 -17.35
CA GLN A 50 14.36 -0.58 -18.76
C GLN A 50 13.99 0.79 -19.34
N GLU A 51 14.91 1.37 -20.10
CA GLU A 51 14.80 2.75 -20.59
C GLU A 51 14.60 3.74 -19.42
N ASN A 52 13.40 4.31 -19.28
CA ASN A 52 13.03 5.23 -18.21
C ASN A 52 12.15 4.60 -17.12
N TRP A 53 11.97 3.27 -17.16
CA TRP A 53 11.12 2.56 -16.22
C TRP A 53 11.95 1.76 -15.22
N LEU A 54 11.56 1.85 -13.95
CA LEU A 54 12.01 0.94 -12.91
C LEU A 54 10.95 -0.16 -12.73
N THR A 55 11.37 -1.41 -12.92
CA THR A 55 10.51 -2.58 -12.83
C THR A 55 11.13 -3.64 -11.91
N ALA A 56 10.38 -4.69 -11.59
CA ALA A 56 10.88 -5.85 -10.87
C ALA A 56 10.98 -7.08 -11.78
N ASN A 57 11.98 -7.92 -11.50
CA ASN A 57 12.23 -9.14 -12.28
C ASN A 57 11.29 -10.27 -11.86
N GLY A 58 10.15 -10.36 -12.53
CA GLY A 58 9.17 -11.44 -12.34
C GLY A 58 8.35 -11.36 -11.04
N THR A 59 8.43 -10.27 -10.31
CA THR A 59 7.62 -9.99 -9.12
C THR A 59 6.93 -8.64 -9.24
N THR A 60 6.00 -8.35 -8.34
CA THR A 60 5.55 -6.97 -8.08
C THR A 60 6.72 -6.12 -7.58
N LEU A 61 6.69 -4.82 -7.88
CA LEU A 61 7.73 -3.86 -7.50
C LEU A 61 7.46 -3.23 -6.12
N GLY A 62 6.20 -2.98 -5.78
CA GLY A 62 5.79 -2.20 -4.62
C GLY A 62 5.89 -0.69 -4.83
N ALA A 63 5.79 -0.21 -6.09
CA ALA A 63 5.71 1.22 -6.37
C ALA A 63 4.48 1.86 -5.74
N ASP A 64 3.39 1.12 -5.70
CA ASP A 64 2.24 1.32 -4.85
C ASP A 64 2.51 0.67 -3.47
N ASN A 65 2.72 1.43 -2.41
CA ASN A 65 2.88 2.88 -2.36
C ASN A 65 4.33 3.29 -2.02
N GLY A 66 5.30 2.54 -2.52
CA GLY A 66 6.73 2.82 -2.31
C GLY A 66 7.16 4.20 -2.83
N ILE A 67 6.49 4.73 -3.88
CA ILE A 67 6.77 6.06 -4.39
C ILE A 67 6.33 7.15 -3.40
N GLY A 68 5.17 6.97 -2.76
CA GLY A 68 4.68 7.85 -1.71
C GLY A 68 5.61 7.84 -0.49
N VAL A 69 6.06 6.64 -0.07
CA VAL A 69 7.08 6.50 0.99
C VAL A 69 8.34 7.27 0.63
N ALA A 70 8.86 7.08 -0.58
CA ALA A 70 10.09 7.74 -1.04
C ALA A 70 9.93 9.28 -1.09
N ALA A 71 8.79 9.78 -1.56
CA ALA A 71 8.49 11.21 -1.60
C ALA A 71 8.47 11.82 -0.19
N ILE A 72 7.80 11.16 0.78
CA ILE A 72 7.75 11.62 2.17
C ILE A 72 9.15 11.62 2.77
N LEU A 73 9.92 10.57 2.60
CA LEU A 73 11.31 10.50 3.09
C LEU A 73 12.16 11.61 2.48
N GLY A 74 12.01 11.88 1.18
CA GLY A 74 12.68 12.98 0.50
C GLY A 74 12.34 14.35 1.11
N VAL A 75 11.09 14.60 1.48
CA VAL A 75 10.68 15.82 2.19
C VAL A 75 11.27 15.89 3.60
N LEU A 76 11.29 14.75 4.32
CA LEU A 76 11.85 14.71 5.67
C LEU A 76 13.36 14.97 5.70
N GLU A 77 14.09 14.53 4.68
CA GLU A 77 15.54 14.74 4.56
C GLU A 77 15.93 16.18 4.23
N GLN A 78 15.03 16.97 3.64
CA GLN A 78 15.33 18.36 3.27
C GLN A 78 15.66 19.22 4.50
N LYS A 79 16.84 19.86 4.47
CA LYS A 79 17.33 20.73 5.55
C LYS A 79 17.04 22.21 5.31
N ASN A 80 16.88 22.60 4.05
CA ASN A 80 16.80 24.01 3.63
C ASN A 80 15.39 24.37 3.09
N LEU A 81 14.43 23.47 3.17
CA LEU A 81 13.05 23.73 2.78
C LEU A 81 12.31 24.42 3.93
N PRO A 82 11.81 25.66 3.78
CA PRO A 82 10.94 26.27 4.76
C PRO A 82 9.61 25.53 4.86
N HIS A 83 9.19 25.15 6.06
CA HIS A 83 7.94 24.42 6.28
C HIS A 83 7.37 24.64 7.68
N GLY A 84 6.06 24.51 7.83
CA GLY A 84 5.38 24.34 9.11
C GLY A 84 5.67 22.97 9.73
N ASN A 85 4.98 22.61 10.81
CA ASN A 85 5.11 21.27 11.37
C ASN A 85 4.66 20.21 10.35
N ILE A 86 5.38 19.10 10.29
CA ILE A 86 5.05 17.95 9.43
C ILE A 86 4.90 16.70 10.29
N GLU A 87 3.83 15.96 10.08
CA GLU A 87 3.65 14.59 10.57
C GLU A 87 3.70 13.66 9.36
N ALA A 88 4.67 12.77 9.29
CA ALA A 88 4.71 11.71 8.30
C ALA A 88 4.10 10.46 8.90
N LEU A 89 3.02 9.97 8.31
CA LEU A 89 2.32 8.76 8.71
C LEU A 89 2.57 7.66 7.67
N PHE A 90 3.20 6.58 8.09
CA PHE A 90 3.35 5.39 7.29
C PHE A 90 2.47 4.28 7.88
N THR A 91 1.44 3.89 7.14
CA THR A 91 0.51 2.84 7.55
C THR A 91 0.97 1.47 7.11
N VAL A 92 0.45 0.43 7.75
CA VAL A 92 0.68 -0.97 7.40
C VAL A 92 -0.64 -1.61 7.00
N ASP A 93 -0.52 -2.69 6.20
CA ASP A 93 -1.63 -3.58 5.87
C ASP A 93 -2.81 -2.85 5.18
N GLU A 94 -2.47 -1.93 4.28
CA GLU A 94 -3.44 -1.23 3.44
C GLU A 94 -4.09 -2.20 2.46
N GLU A 95 -3.27 -2.96 1.74
CA GLU A 95 -3.61 -3.90 0.68
C GLU A 95 -4.48 -5.09 1.16
N ASN A 96 -4.53 -5.32 2.47
CA ASN A 96 -5.27 -6.44 3.05
C ASN A 96 -6.34 -5.98 4.04
N GLY A 97 -6.87 -4.75 3.86
CA GLY A 97 -8.03 -4.26 4.60
C GLY A 97 -7.77 -3.08 5.53
N MET A 98 -6.71 -2.30 5.29
CA MET A 98 -6.41 -1.04 5.99
C MET A 98 -6.32 -1.16 7.52
N ASN A 99 -5.85 -2.31 8.03
CA ASN A 99 -5.81 -2.58 9.47
C ASN A 99 -4.95 -1.57 10.23
N GLY A 100 -3.88 -1.06 9.59
CA GLY A 100 -3.06 -0.01 10.17
C GLY A 100 -3.83 1.29 10.35
N ALA A 101 -4.58 1.72 9.36
CA ALA A 101 -5.39 2.94 9.42
C ALA A 101 -6.51 2.83 10.46
N PHE A 102 -7.25 1.72 10.48
CA PHE A 102 -8.31 1.47 11.46
C PHE A 102 -7.81 1.39 12.91
N ALA A 103 -6.55 1.05 13.12
CA ALA A 103 -5.95 0.94 14.44
C ALA A 103 -5.28 2.24 14.92
N LEU A 104 -5.41 3.35 14.20
CA LEU A 104 -4.97 4.65 14.69
C LEU A 104 -5.89 5.11 15.83
N ALA A 105 -5.29 5.65 16.89
CA ALA A 105 -6.05 6.29 17.94
C ALA A 105 -6.51 7.70 17.49
N ASP A 106 -7.67 8.13 17.97
CA ASP A 106 -8.34 9.36 17.53
C ASP A 106 -7.50 10.64 17.69
N ASP A 107 -6.55 10.65 18.61
CA ASP A 107 -5.78 11.83 18.96
C ASP A 107 -4.29 11.74 18.63
N VAL A 108 -3.88 10.71 17.91
CA VAL A 108 -2.45 10.45 17.61
C VAL A 108 -1.87 11.45 16.61
N LEU A 109 -2.68 11.90 15.65
CA LEU A 109 -2.31 12.92 14.67
C LEU A 109 -2.82 14.29 15.13
N LYS A 110 -2.02 15.31 14.87
CA LYS A 110 -2.31 16.69 15.26
C LYS A 110 -2.39 17.64 14.06
N GLY A 111 -2.16 17.13 12.87
CA GLY A 111 -2.15 17.92 11.65
C GLY A 111 -3.53 18.43 11.26
N ASP A 112 -3.54 19.58 10.58
CA ASP A 112 -4.75 20.25 10.08
C ASP A 112 -5.13 19.80 8.67
N ILE A 113 -4.15 19.33 7.90
CA ILE A 113 -4.30 18.95 6.49
C ILE A 113 -3.62 17.61 6.29
N LEU A 114 -4.36 16.63 5.78
CA LEU A 114 -3.81 15.33 5.41
C LEU A 114 -3.69 15.25 3.89
N LEU A 115 -2.49 14.91 3.43
CA LEU A 115 -2.18 14.60 2.04
C LEU A 115 -1.83 13.11 1.97
N ASN A 116 -2.74 12.32 1.39
CA ASN A 116 -2.50 10.92 1.06
C ASN A 116 -1.78 10.87 -0.30
N LEU A 117 -0.67 10.15 -0.37
CA LEU A 117 0.17 10.03 -1.57
C LEU A 117 -0.04 8.67 -2.26
N ASP A 118 -1.28 8.23 -2.32
CA ASP A 118 -1.68 6.92 -2.84
C ASP A 118 -2.58 7.04 -4.07
N SER A 119 -2.49 8.17 -4.78
CA SER A 119 -3.19 8.36 -6.04
C SER A 119 -2.32 7.89 -7.20
N GLU A 120 -2.91 7.13 -8.11
CA GLU A 120 -2.24 6.65 -9.32
C GLU A 120 -2.28 7.68 -10.47
N ASP A 121 -3.18 8.66 -10.40
CA ASP A 121 -3.33 9.70 -11.41
C ASP A 121 -2.47 10.93 -11.08
N GLU A 122 -1.46 11.19 -11.92
CA GLU A 122 -0.46 12.24 -11.70
C GLU A 122 -1.00 13.68 -11.78
N HIS A 123 -2.15 13.87 -12.39
CA HIS A 123 -2.69 15.21 -12.69
C HIS A 123 -4.00 15.52 -11.98
N GLU A 124 -4.43 14.64 -11.06
CA GLU A 124 -5.68 14.79 -10.34
C GLU A 124 -5.47 15.00 -8.84
N LEU A 125 -6.30 15.85 -8.25
CA LEU A 125 -6.42 16.00 -6.82
C LEU A 125 -7.76 15.40 -6.37
N ILE A 126 -7.70 14.22 -5.76
CA ILE A 126 -8.87 13.49 -5.32
C ILE A 126 -9.25 13.94 -3.91
N VAL A 127 -10.47 14.44 -3.73
CA VAL A 127 -11.00 14.98 -2.46
C VAL A 127 -12.06 14.08 -1.82
N GLY A 128 -12.13 12.82 -2.23
CA GLY A 128 -13.08 11.83 -1.71
C GLY A 128 -12.63 10.43 -2.06
N CYS A 129 -13.32 9.43 -1.53
CA CYS A 129 -13.07 8.03 -1.85
C CYS A 129 -14.39 7.27 -2.00
N CYS A 130 -14.35 6.16 -2.75
CA CYS A 130 -15.44 5.21 -2.81
C CYS A 130 -15.52 4.38 -1.54
N GLY A 131 -16.72 3.98 -1.15
CA GLY A 131 -16.90 2.95 -0.13
C GLY A 131 -16.76 1.57 -0.75
N ALA A 132 -16.24 0.62 0.03
CA ALA A 132 -16.14 -0.79 -0.36
C ALA A 132 -16.77 -1.70 0.70
N VAL A 133 -17.27 -2.85 0.27
CA VAL A 133 -17.77 -3.91 1.15
C VAL A 133 -17.09 -5.21 0.78
N LYS A 134 -16.35 -5.78 1.74
CA LYS A 134 -15.81 -7.13 1.61
C LYS A 134 -16.81 -8.13 2.18
N VAL A 135 -17.25 -9.07 1.35
CA VAL A 135 -18.15 -10.16 1.77
C VAL A 135 -17.36 -11.47 1.77
N GLU A 136 -17.28 -12.11 2.92
CA GLU A 136 -16.67 -13.42 3.07
C GLU A 136 -17.74 -14.48 3.28
N CYS A 137 -17.83 -15.44 2.36
CA CYS A 137 -18.76 -16.54 2.44
C CYS A 137 -18.06 -17.82 2.89
N ASN A 138 -18.41 -18.31 4.08
CA ASN A 138 -17.85 -19.52 4.64
C ASN A 138 -18.87 -20.66 4.58
N PHE A 139 -18.51 -21.76 3.92
CA PHE A 139 -19.33 -22.96 3.82
C PHE A 139 -18.72 -24.07 4.68
N ALA A 140 -19.46 -24.52 5.69
CA ALA A 140 -19.07 -25.69 6.44
C ALA A 140 -19.43 -26.97 5.64
N PHE A 141 -18.49 -27.89 5.54
CA PHE A 141 -18.70 -29.19 4.92
C PHE A 141 -18.01 -30.29 5.69
N VAL A 142 -18.52 -31.49 5.57
CA VAL A 142 -17.92 -32.70 6.17
C VAL A 142 -17.19 -33.44 5.05
N LYS A 143 -15.92 -33.77 5.29
CA LYS A 143 -15.15 -34.60 4.36
C LYS A 143 -15.52 -36.07 4.57
N GLU A 144 -15.75 -36.77 3.46
CA GLU A 144 -16.01 -38.20 3.44
C GLU A 144 -15.06 -38.90 2.46
N SER A 145 -15.02 -40.23 2.52
CA SER A 145 -14.25 -41.02 1.57
C SER A 145 -14.87 -40.94 0.19
N VAL A 146 -14.04 -40.76 -0.82
CA VAL A 146 -14.49 -40.76 -2.22
C VAL A 146 -14.98 -42.16 -2.58
N PRO A 147 -16.23 -42.33 -3.06
CA PRO A 147 -16.76 -43.61 -3.50
C PRO A 147 -15.90 -44.21 -4.62
N VAL A 148 -15.86 -45.56 -4.64
CA VAL A 148 -15.15 -46.27 -5.72
C VAL A 148 -15.86 -46.02 -7.06
N GLY A 149 -15.09 -45.52 -8.03
CA GLY A 149 -15.60 -45.20 -9.37
C GLY A 149 -15.82 -43.71 -9.61
N ASP A 150 -15.77 -42.87 -8.58
CA ASP A 150 -15.81 -41.41 -8.73
C ASP A 150 -14.52 -40.88 -9.38
N LYS A 151 -14.65 -39.78 -10.09
CA LYS A 151 -13.54 -39.10 -10.75
C LYS A 151 -13.26 -37.76 -10.10
N ALA A 152 -11.98 -37.46 -9.89
CA ALA A 152 -11.54 -36.16 -9.45
C ALA A 152 -11.46 -35.19 -10.64
N PHE A 153 -11.93 -33.97 -10.42
CA PHE A 153 -11.83 -32.87 -11.37
C PHE A 153 -11.15 -31.68 -10.71
N LYS A 154 -10.34 -30.97 -11.49
CA LYS A 154 -9.82 -29.63 -11.13
C LYS A 154 -10.46 -28.63 -12.08
N ILE A 155 -11.18 -27.67 -11.53
CA ILE A 155 -11.68 -26.53 -12.28
C ILE A 155 -10.72 -25.37 -12.04
N ALA A 156 -10.22 -24.77 -13.11
CA ALA A 156 -9.35 -23.60 -13.03
C ALA A 156 -9.88 -22.52 -13.97
N VAL A 157 -9.94 -21.30 -13.46
CA VAL A 157 -10.19 -20.10 -14.27
C VAL A 157 -8.84 -19.42 -14.43
N VAL A 158 -8.38 -19.31 -15.67
CA VAL A 158 -7.03 -18.81 -16.01
C VAL A 158 -7.11 -17.80 -17.14
N GLY A 159 -6.06 -16.99 -17.29
CA GLY A 159 -5.94 -16.02 -18.38
C GLY A 159 -6.88 -14.81 -18.24
N LEU A 160 -7.38 -14.55 -17.06
CA LEU A 160 -8.12 -13.33 -16.79
C LEU A 160 -7.14 -12.16 -16.68
N GLN A 161 -7.64 -10.96 -17.01
CA GLN A 161 -6.92 -9.73 -16.78
C GLN A 161 -6.92 -9.43 -15.27
N GLY A 162 -5.76 -9.16 -14.71
CA GLY A 162 -5.62 -8.59 -13.38
C GLY A 162 -5.73 -7.07 -13.45
N GLY A 163 -6.07 -6.45 -12.35
CA GLY A 163 -6.18 -5.01 -12.27
C GLY A 163 -6.80 -4.56 -10.95
N HIS A 164 -6.94 -3.27 -10.78
CA HIS A 164 -7.55 -2.68 -9.60
C HIS A 164 -9.08 -2.73 -9.71
N SER A 165 -9.75 -3.34 -8.74
CA SER A 165 -11.19 -3.60 -8.76
C SER A 165 -12.11 -2.36 -8.82
N GLY A 166 -11.56 -1.17 -8.63
CA GLY A 166 -12.28 0.10 -8.68
C GLY A 166 -11.98 0.96 -9.91
N ILE A 167 -10.93 0.61 -10.67
CA ILE A 167 -10.42 1.43 -11.78
C ILE A 167 -10.48 0.67 -13.11
N ASP A 168 -10.24 -0.66 -13.10
CA ASP A 168 -10.23 -1.52 -14.29
C ASP A 168 -11.56 -2.24 -14.55
#